data_9401206da870b89f1a001976229dbd99
#
_entry.id   9401206da870b89f1a001976229dbd99
#
_cell.length_a   1.000
_cell.length_b   1.000
_cell.length_c   1.000
_cell.angle_alpha   90.00
_cell.angle_beta   90.00
_cell.angle_gamma   90.00
#
_symmetry.space_group_name_H-M   'P 1'
#
loop_
_entity.id
_entity.type
_entity.pdbx_description
1 polymer ?
#
loop_
_entity_poly.entity_id
_entity_poly.type
_entity_poly.pdbx_seq_one_letter_code
_entity_poly.pdbx_strand_id
1 'polypeptide(L)'
;MDIASVINRELAPPHGNRKGLSYGQLSVLFLSYVVSQSDHRLCAVEAWVEKHRQTLEMATGWTIGKKDATDDRLADLLSIIGSSKSESRENIALKLGQKTIRAYELPTDKARSDTTSFSVYHQPRTKSENLLNFGYSKDRRPDLVQYRQMLATLDPMGLPLLGATLPGNKTDESDYLPTWRQLVKIIGHKDFLFLADSKASTWNNRALINQEGGIYCFPLAMSQPRPKLLLKWVTDPPTAVEEIYFNGSDEPESPIGQGFEVSLGSLWYLKENQQWHRWSERWLVVCSYALQQRQLKSLSARLNKAELALEKLIQKTPQDEVILQSKVESILKRYRVSEQILTSIEKKISYQKVYQGAGRGGENRASRRVRQTTFSLVYQRCQPKIAEQQSIAGWRLYATNAQPSRLSLEQAVNSYREQWQPERGFHRLKRGRLPALPIYFQDEERIRGLMLLLTIALTLFTLMEFVVRRQLTVAQQSLSGLYSG
;
A
#
# COMPACT_ATOMS: atom_id res chain seq x y z
N MET A 1 15.45 -21.48 -11.93
CA MET A 1 14.13 -21.65 -11.28
C MET A 1 13.44 -22.97 -11.62
N ASP A 2 13.64 -23.53 -12.81
CA ASP A 2 13.01 -24.80 -13.26
C ASP A 2 11.46 -24.76 -13.16
N ILE A 3 10.90 -23.70 -13.74
CA ILE A 3 9.46 -23.37 -13.63
C ILE A 3 8.58 -24.51 -14.17
N ALA A 4 8.94 -25.07 -15.34
CA ALA A 4 8.16 -26.12 -15.98
C ALA A 4 8.01 -27.37 -15.08
N SER A 5 9.12 -27.85 -14.51
CA SER A 5 9.08 -29.02 -13.64
C SER A 5 8.33 -28.76 -12.34
N VAL A 6 8.45 -27.56 -11.75
CA VAL A 6 7.72 -27.23 -10.52
C VAL A 6 6.21 -27.20 -10.80
N ILE A 7 5.77 -26.52 -11.83
CA ILE A 7 4.33 -26.45 -12.17
C ILE A 7 3.77 -27.85 -12.50
N ASN A 8 4.51 -28.67 -13.24
CA ASN A 8 4.07 -30.01 -13.59
C ASN A 8 3.95 -30.96 -12.38
N ARG A 9 4.70 -30.74 -11.32
CA ARG A 9 4.59 -31.56 -10.09
C ARG A 9 3.39 -31.17 -9.23
N GLU A 10 3.00 -29.90 -9.27
CA GLU A 10 1.94 -29.37 -8.41
C GLU A 10 0.55 -29.40 -9.10
N LEU A 11 0.50 -29.59 -10.42
CA LEU A 11 -0.73 -29.70 -11.18
C LEU A 11 -0.96 -31.14 -11.63
N ALA A 12 -2.21 -31.58 -11.61
CA ALA A 12 -2.59 -32.82 -12.27
C ALA A 12 -2.23 -32.74 -13.77
N PRO A 13 -1.76 -33.84 -14.39
CA PRO A 13 -1.45 -33.84 -15.81
C PRO A 13 -2.71 -33.55 -16.64
N PRO A 14 -2.55 -32.98 -17.83
CA PRO A 14 -3.65 -32.81 -18.76
C PRO A 14 -4.35 -34.16 -19.07
N HIS A 15 -5.65 -34.12 -19.42
CA HIS A 15 -6.38 -35.32 -19.78
C HIS A 15 -5.62 -36.14 -20.83
N GLY A 16 -5.61 -37.47 -20.72
CA GLY A 16 -4.80 -38.36 -21.56
C GLY A 16 -4.97 -38.21 -23.08
N ASN A 17 -6.12 -37.70 -23.53
CA ASN A 17 -6.38 -37.40 -24.95
C ASN A 17 -5.70 -36.05 -25.39
N ARG A 18 -5.20 -35.25 -24.47
CA ARG A 18 -4.53 -33.98 -24.76
C ARG A 18 -3.06 -34.23 -25.02
N LYS A 19 -2.70 -34.39 -26.31
CA LYS A 19 -1.32 -34.48 -26.76
C LYS A 19 -0.68 -33.09 -26.81
N GLY A 20 0.66 -33.01 -26.70
CA GLY A 20 1.46 -31.81 -26.81
C GLY A 20 2.06 -31.36 -25.47
N LEU A 21 2.26 -30.06 -25.30
CA LEU A 21 2.95 -29.51 -24.16
C LEU A 21 2.22 -29.70 -22.85
N SER A 22 2.98 -29.99 -21.79
CA SER A 22 2.49 -30.03 -20.42
C SER A 22 2.11 -28.64 -19.91
N TYR A 23 1.39 -28.54 -18.78
CA TYR A 23 1.03 -27.26 -18.18
C TYR A 23 2.25 -26.43 -17.79
N GLY A 24 3.31 -27.06 -17.29
CA GLY A 24 4.56 -26.34 -16.95
C GLY A 24 5.27 -25.82 -18.19
N GLN A 25 5.34 -26.59 -19.28
CA GLN A 25 5.91 -26.13 -20.54
C GLN A 25 5.09 -24.98 -21.15
N LEU A 26 3.77 -25.12 -21.15
CA LEU A 26 2.85 -24.09 -21.63
C LEU A 26 2.97 -22.79 -20.80
N SER A 27 3.15 -22.92 -19.48
CA SER A 27 3.42 -21.77 -18.59
C SER A 27 4.70 -21.03 -18.98
N VAL A 28 5.77 -21.75 -19.29
CA VAL A 28 7.04 -21.15 -19.72
C VAL A 28 6.89 -20.42 -21.07
N LEU A 29 6.17 -21.02 -22.04
CA LEU A 29 5.89 -20.34 -23.31
C LEU A 29 5.09 -19.05 -23.10
N PHE A 30 4.03 -19.10 -22.29
CA PHE A 30 3.23 -17.93 -22.01
C PHE A 30 4.01 -16.85 -21.26
N LEU A 31 4.84 -17.23 -20.29
CA LEU A 31 5.75 -16.32 -19.59
C LEU A 31 6.76 -15.66 -20.56
N SER A 32 7.31 -16.43 -21.50
CA SER A 32 8.23 -15.91 -22.53
C SER A 32 7.54 -14.89 -23.43
N TYR A 33 6.29 -15.14 -23.81
CA TYR A 33 5.46 -14.19 -24.55
C TYR A 33 5.23 -12.91 -23.73
N VAL A 34 4.73 -13.02 -22.50
CA VAL A 34 4.42 -11.88 -21.62
C VAL A 34 5.66 -11.01 -21.40
N VAL A 35 6.81 -11.63 -21.11
CA VAL A 35 8.06 -10.93 -20.85
C VAL A 35 8.59 -10.21 -22.09
N SER A 36 8.48 -10.84 -23.27
CA SER A 36 9.01 -10.27 -24.51
C SER A 36 8.09 -9.23 -25.15
N GLN A 37 6.77 -9.41 -25.06
CA GLN A 37 5.80 -8.56 -25.73
C GLN A 37 5.15 -7.51 -24.81
N SER A 38 5.33 -7.62 -23.50
CA SER A 38 4.60 -6.78 -22.52
C SER A 38 3.08 -6.88 -22.71
N ASP A 39 2.57 -8.06 -23.01
CA ASP A 39 1.18 -8.35 -23.31
C ASP A 39 0.77 -9.69 -22.69
N HIS A 40 -0.48 -9.83 -22.28
CA HIS A 40 -1.03 -11.08 -21.73
C HIS A 40 -2.29 -11.57 -22.47
N ARG A 41 -2.59 -11.02 -23.64
CA ARG A 41 -3.73 -11.44 -24.46
C ARG A 41 -3.49 -12.85 -25.00
N LEU A 42 -4.32 -13.82 -24.61
CA LEU A 42 -4.15 -15.22 -25.00
C LEU A 42 -4.23 -15.41 -26.51
N CYS A 43 -5.15 -14.71 -27.17
CA CYS A 43 -5.35 -14.81 -28.63
C CYS A 43 -4.14 -14.40 -29.47
N ALA A 44 -3.19 -13.66 -28.90
CA ALA A 44 -1.97 -13.24 -29.61
C ALA A 44 -0.81 -14.23 -29.45
N VAL A 45 -0.91 -15.16 -28.50
CA VAL A 45 0.20 -16.07 -28.16
C VAL A 45 0.47 -17.08 -29.26
N GLU A 46 -0.58 -17.66 -29.87
CA GLU A 46 -0.43 -18.67 -30.93
C GLU A 46 0.37 -18.13 -32.11
N ALA A 47 0.02 -16.95 -32.62
CA ALA A 47 0.74 -16.31 -33.73
C ALA A 47 2.19 -15.95 -33.36
N TRP A 48 2.42 -15.53 -32.13
CA TRP A 48 3.76 -15.23 -31.63
C TRP A 48 4.61 -16.51 -31.53
N VAL A 49 4.06 -17.60 -30.99
CA VAL A 49 4.75 -18.90 -30.90
C VAL A 49 5.06 -19.44 -32.29
N GLU A 50 4.13 -19.35 -33.24
CA GLU A 50 4.39 -19.78 -34.63
C GLU A 50 5.57 -19.04 -35.25
N LYS A 51 5.60 -17.71 -35.08
CA LYS A 51 6.70 -16.86 -35.58
C LYS A 51 8.04 -17.21 -34.94
N HIS A 52 8.08 -17.60 -33.68
CA HIS A 52 9.31 -17.84 -32.91
C HIS A 52 9.56 -19.34 -32.64
N ARG A 53 8.80 -20.24 -33.26
CA ARG A 53 8.81 -21.69 -32.99
C ARG A 53 10.22 -22.26 -32.97
N GLN A 54 10.97 -22.02 -34.01
CA GLN A 54 12.34 -22.55 -34.16
C GLN A 54 13.27 -22.11 -33.01
N THR A 55 13.21 -20.83 -32.65
CA THR A 55 14.00 -20.28 -31.54
C THR A 55 13.55 -20.89 -30.19
N LEU A 56 12.24 -21.05 -29.99
CA LEU A 56 11.69 -21.63 -28.77
C LEU A 56 12.06 -23.11 -28.64
N GLU A 57 11.96 -23.88 -29.73
CA GLU A 57 12.37 -25.30 -29.74
C GLU A 57 13.87 -25.46 -29.49
N MET A 58 14.70 -24.63 -30.11
CA MET A 58 16.17 -24.64 -29.88
C MET A 58 16.49 -24.28 -28.42
N ALA A 59 15.83 -23.29 -27.85
CA ALA A 59 16.12 -22.82 -26.49
C ALA A 59 15.62 -23.77 -25.42
N THR A 60 14.54 -24.50 -25.68
CA THR A 60 13.88 -25.35 -24.69
C THR A 60 14.14 -26.84 -24.87
N GLY A 61 14.50 -27.27 -26.06
CA GLY A 61 14.59 -28.68 -26.47
C GLY A 61 13.22 -29.37 -26.60
N TRP A 62 12.13 -28.61 -26.65
CA TRP A 62 10.77 -29.15 -26.75
C TRP A 62 10.28 -29.11 -28.19
N THR A 63 9.47 -30.09 -28.58
CA THR A 63 8.72 -30.04 -29.83
C THR A 63 7.41 -29.31 -29.60
N ILE A 64 7.18 -28.22 -30.32
CA ILE A 64 6.00 -27.36 -30.18
C ILE A 64 5.00 -27.63 -31.30
N GLY A 65 3.87 -28.26 -30.99
CA GLY A 65 2.82 -28.52 -31.92
C GLY A 65 2.02 -27.26 -32.30
N LYS A 66 1.41 -27.25 -33.51
CA LYS A 66 0.64 -26.11 -34.00
C LYS A 66 -0.50 -25.67 -33.06
N LYS A 67 -1.09 -26.61 -32.32
CA LYS A 67 -2.22 -26.36 -31.40
C LYS A 67 -1.82 -26.29 -29.96
N ASP A 68 -0.53 -26.20 -29.63
CA ASP A 68 -0.11 -26.22 -28.23
C ASP A 68 -0.35 -24.88 -27.51
N ALA A 69 -0.24 -23.76 -28.19
CA ALA A 69 -0.37 -22.43 -27.60
C ALA A 69 -1.66 -21.70 -27.99
N THR A 70 -2.74 -22.46 -28.26
CA THR A 70 -4.06 -21.87 -28.54
C THR A 70 -4.60 -21.16 -27.30
N ASP A 71 -5.46 -20.16 -27.50
CA ASP A 71 -6.12 -19.40 -26.43
C ASP A 71 -6.94 -20.29 -25.50
N ASP A 72 -7.63 -21.32 -25.99
CA ASP A 72 -8.36 -22.31 -25.20
C ASP A 72 -7.43 -23.08 -24.24
N ARG A 73 -6.28 -23.56 -24.75
CA ARG A 73 -5.30 -24.27 -23.90
C ARG A 73 -4.66 -23.38 -22.84
N LEU A 74 -4.41 -22.11 -23.19
CA LEU A 74 -3.92 -21.13 -22.24
C LEU A 74 -4.99 -20.75 -21.22
N ALA A 75 -6.25 -20.63 -21.64
CA ALA A 75 -7.37 -20.39 -20.74
C ALA A 75 -7.57 -21.52 -19.73
N ASP A 76 -7.46 -22.79 -20.19
CA ASP A 76 -7.46 -23.96 -19.31
C ASP A 76 -6.30 -23.94 -18.32
N LEU A 77 -5.09 -23.63 -18.78
CA LEU A 77 -3.92 -23.50 -17.93
C LEU A 77 -4.18 -22.47 -16.80
N LEU A 78 -4.69 -21.28 -17.16
CA LEU A 78 -4.98 -20.24 -16.18
C LEU A 78 -6.07 -20.69 -15.19
N SER A 79 -7.11 -21.38 -15.65
CA SER A 79 -8.17 -21.89 -14.78
C SER A 79 -7.64 -22.93 -13.78
N ILE A 80 -6.82 -23.88 -14.23
CA ILE A 80 -6.26 -24.94 -13.38
C ILE A 80 -5.29 -24.35 -12.34
N ILE A 81 -4.38 -23.49 -12.78
CA ILE A 81 -3.45 -22.80 -11.87
C ILE A 81 -4.22 -21.95 -10.85
N GLY A 82 -5.25 -21.24 -11.30
CA GLY A 82 -6.01 -20.33 -10.48
C GLY A 82 -7.08 -20.95 -9.61
N SER A 83 -7.29 -22.27 -9.72
CA SER A 83 -8.36 -22.97 -9.00
C SER A 83 -8.33 -22.71 -7.50
N SER A 84 -9.48 -22.37 -6.95
CA SER A 84 -9.67 -22.19 -5.50
C SER A 84 -9.83 -23.50 -4.73
N LYS A 85 -10.01 -24.60 -5.46
CA LYS A 85 -10.22 -25.95 -4.89
C LYS A 85 -8.91 -26.69 -4.61
N SER A 86 -7.77 -26.10 -4.92
CA SER A 86 -6.45 -26.72 -4.84
C SER A 86 -5.45 -25.77 -4.19
N GLU A 87 -4.53 -26.29 -3.41
CA GLU A 87 -3.38 -25.56 -2.84
C GLU A 87 -2.21 -25.41 -3.84
N SER A 88 -2.44 -25.76 -5.11
CA SER A 88 -1.37 -25.79 -6.13
C SER A 88 -0.68 -24.46 -6.30
N ARG A 89 -1.42 -23.32 -6.20
CA ARG A 89 -0.83 -21.99 -6.30
C ARG A 89 0.18 -21.71 -5.21
N GLU A 90 -0.22 -22.00 -3.97
CA GLU A 90 0.60 -21.83 -2.77
C GLU A 90 1.84 -22.73 -2.83
N ASN A 91 1.67 -23.98 -3.27
CA ASN A 91 2.74 -24.94 -3.45
C ASN A 91 3.70 -24.55 -4.59
N ILE A 92 3.19 -24.07 -5.72
CA ILE A 92 4.03 -23.53 -6.82
C ILE A 92 4.88 -22.36 -6.30
N ALA A 93 4.26 -21.39 -5.62
CA ALA A 93 4.98 -20.26 -5.05
C ALA A 93 6.04 -20.71 -4.03
N LEU A 94 5.68 -21.63 -3.13
CA LEU A 94 6.59 -22.22 -2.13
C LEU A 94 7.81 -22.85 -2.80
N LYS A 95 7.59 -23.76 -3.75
CA LYS A 95 8.68 -24.51 -4.39
C LYS A 95 9.57 -23.61 -5.26
N LEU A 96 8.97 -22.67 -6.02
CA LEU A 96 9.72 -21.72 -6.82
C LEU A 96 10.55 -20.77 -5.93
N GLY A 97 9.96 -20.26 -4.85
CA GLY A 97 10.66 -19.39 -3.90
C GLY A 97 11.86 -20.11 -3.27
N GLN A 98 11.65 -21.30 -2.74
CA GLN A 98 12.73 -22.13 -2.14
C GLN A 98 13.85 -22.41 -3.13
N LYS A 99 13.51 -22.83 -4.38
CA LYS A 99 14.53 -23.08 -5.41
C LYS A 99 15.29 -21.81 -5.78
N THR A 100 14.60 -20.67 -5.89
CA THR A 100 15.21 -19.39 -6.25
C THR A 100 16.18 -18.93 -5.17
N ILE A 101 15.77 -18.98 -3.89
CA ILE A 101 16.64 -18.61 -2.76
C ILE A 101 17.92 -19.45 -2.78
N ARG A 102 17.79 -20.77 -2.90
CA ARG A 102 18.95 -21.68 -2.91
C ARG A 102 19.86 -21.52 -4.12
N ALA A 103 19.26 -21.42 -5.32
CA ALA A 103 20.04 -21.37 -6.58
C ALA A 103 20.83 -20.07 -6.76
N TYR A 104 20.37 -18.99 -6.15
CA TYR A 104 21.01 -17.68 -6.29
C TYR A 104 21.61 -17.16 -4.99
N GLU A 105 21.57 -17.96 -3.93
CA GLU A 105 22.10 -17.62 -2.58
C GLU A 105 21.56 -16.26 -2.12
N LEU A 106 20.22 -16.12 -2.17
CA LEU A 106 19.59 -14.84 -1.85
C LEU A 106 19.63 -14.57 -0.34
N PRO A 107 19.90 -13.34 0.09
CA PRO A 107 19.78 -12.96 1.49
C PRO A 107 18.34 -13.10 1.98
N THR A 108 18.15 -13.61 3.19
CA THR A 108 16.83 -13.90 3.76
C THR A 108 16.59 -13.22 5.10
N ASP A 109 17.37 -12.21 5.43
CA ASP A 109 17.32 -11.47 6.70
C ASP A 109 16.18 -10.46 6.79
N LYS A 110 15.62 -10.03 5.65
CA LYS A 110 14.50 -9.08 5.58
C LYS A 110 13.49 -9.45 4.51
N ALA A 111 12.22 -9.41 4.87
CA ALA A 111 11.11 -9.59 3.94
C ALA A 111 10.06 -8.50 4.14
N ARG A 112 9.42 -8.08 3.04
CA ARG A 112 8.38 -7.04 3.04
C ARG A 112 7.09 -7.57 2.49
N SER A 113 5.97 -6.99 2.92
CA SER A 113 4.67 -7.22 2.31
C SER A 113 3.94 -5.90 2.13
N ASP A 114 3.31 -5.75 0.98
CA ASP A 114 2.42 -4.64 0.68
C ASP A 114 1.28 -5.10 -0.23
N THR A 115 0.20 -4.33 -0.26
CA THR A 115 -1.01 -4.65 -1.01
C THR A 115 -1.43 -3.47 -1.87
N THR A 116 -1.85 -3.75 -3.10
CA THR A 116 -2.46 -2.75 -3.97
C THR A 116 -3.80 -3.23 -4.52
N SER A 117 -4.67 -2.31 -4.98
CA SER A 117 -5.90 -2.64 -5.68
C SER A 117 -5.73 -2.50 -7.19
N PHE A 118 -6.44 -3.35 -7.94
CA PHE A 118 -6.57 -3.31 -9.38
C PHE A 118 -8.03 -3.10 -9.73
N SER A 119 -8.36 -1.95 -10.28
CA SER A 119 -9.72 -1.62 -10.72
C SER A 119 -9.98 -2.16 -12.13
N VAL A 120 -11.12 -2.81 -12.34
CA VAL A 120 -11.48 -3.45 -13.61
C VAL A 120 -12.85 -3.00 -14.09
N TYR A 121 -13.04 -2.98 -15.41
CA TYR A 121 -14.28 -2.53 -16.08
C TYR A 121 -15.28 -3.68 -16.28
N HIS A 122 -15.36 -4.59 -15.31
CA HIS A 122 -16.30 -5.69 -15.36
C HIS A 122 -17.62 -5.33 -14.69
N GLN A 123 -18.70 -5.98 -15.11
CA GLN A 123 -19.96 -5.84 -14.40
C GLN A 123 -19.88 -6.50 -13.03
N PRO A 124 -20.41 -5.84 -11.97
CA PRO A 124 -20.41 -6.40 -10.63
C PRO A 124 -21.25 -7.68 -10.58
N ARG A 125 -20.72 -8.69 -9.90
CA ARG A 125 -21.45 -9.93 -9.58
C ARG A 125 -22.04 -9.82 -8.19
N THR A 126 -23.21 -10.38 -7.97
CA THR A 126 -24.03 -10.17 -6.75
C THR A 126 -23.57 -10.90 -5.50
N LYS A 127 -22.55 -11.75 -5.55
CA LYS A 127 -22.08 -12.52 -4.39
C LYS A 127 -20.90 -11.83 -3.71
N SER A 128 -21.01 -11.59 -2.40
CA SER A 128 -19.97 -10.95 -1.57
C SER A 128 -18.66 -11.75 -1.44
N GLU A 129 -18.68 -13.03 -1.78
CA GLU A 129 -17.52 -13.94 -1.72
C GLU A 129 -16.65 -13.90 -2.99
N ASN A 130 -17.10 -13.18 -4.01
CA ASN A 130 -16.38 -13.07 -5.27
C ASN A 130 -15.06 -12.30 -5.10
N LEU A 131 -14.13 -12.55 -6.00
CA LEU A 131 -12.86 -11.83 -6.10
C LEU A 131 -13.08 -10.35 -6.45
N LEU A 132 -13.93 -10.11 -7.45
CA LEU A 132 -14.23 -8.78 -7.97
C LEU A 132 -15.38 -8.15 -7.19
N ASN A 133 -15.07 -7.15 -6.39
CA ASN A 133 -16.04 -6.45 -5.57
C ASN A 133 -15.74 -4.94 -5.53
N PHE A 134 -16.76 -4.14 -5.19
CA PHE A 134 -16.54 -2.76 -4.80
C PHE A 134 -15.81 -2.70 -3.46
N GLY A 135 -14.88 -1.77 -3.32
CA GLY A 135 -14.11 -1.61 -2.09
C GLY A 135 -13.41 -0.26 -2.05
N TYR A 136 -12.57 -0.06 -1.03
CA TYR A 136 -11.76 1.14 -0.95
C TYR A 136 -10.72 1.14 -2.06
N SER A 137 -10.94 1.97 -3.08
CA SER A 137 -10.04 2.05 -4.24
C SER A 137 -8.84 2.95 -3.96
N LYS A 138 -7.64 2.38 -3.94
CA LYS A 138 -6.38 3.14 -3.87
C LYS A 138 -6.19 4.01 -5.13
N ASP A 139 -6.81 3.64 -6.25
CA ASP A 139 -6.75 4.34 -7.54
C ASP A 139 -7.84 5.43 -7.68
N ARG A 140 -8.61 5.71 -6.62
CA ARG A 140 -9.72 6.70 -6.57
C ARG A 140 -10.84 6.44 -7.60
N ARG A 141 -11.12 5.16 -7.88
CA ARG A 141 -12.18 4.68 -8.76
C ARG A 141 -13.21 3.86 -7.97
N PRO A 142 -13.99 4.48 -7.06
CA PRO A 142 -15.02 3.79 -6.28
C PRO A 142 -16.18 3.27 -7.15
N ASP A 143 -16.27 3.75 -8.37
CA ASP A 143 -17.24 3.37 -9.41
C ASP A 143 -16.92 2.03 -10.08
N LEU A 144 -15.72 1.49 -9.90
CA LEU A 144 -15.27 0.24 -10.50
C LEU A 144 -15.15 -0.88 -9.46
N VAL A 145 -15.46 -2.11 -9.89
CA VAL A 145 -15.09 -3.29 -9.13
C VAL A 145 -13.57 -3.48 -9.16
N GLN A 146 -13.04 -4.07 -8.11
CA GLN A 146 -11.60 -4.26 -7.95
C GLN A 146 -11.28 -5.61 -7.32
N TYR A 147 -10.06 -6.04 -7.48
CA TYR A 147 -9.42 -7.06 -6.62
C TYR A 147 -8.16 -6.47 -5.99
N ARG A 148 -7.66 -7.10 -4.95
CA ARG A 148 -6.42 -6.72 -4.30
C ARG A 148 -5.33 -7.72 -4.64
N GLN A 149 -4.12 -7.23 -4.80
CA GLN A 149 -2.92 -8.05 -4.98
C GLN A 149 -1.94 -7.73 -3.87
N MET A 150 -1.59 -8.72 -3.08
CA MET A 150 -0.51 -8.66 -2.12
C MET A 150 0.77 -9.19 -2.77
N LEU A 151 1.87 -8.53 -2.54
CA LEU A 151 3.21 -9.01 -2.87
C LEU A 151 4.03 -9.11 -1.57
N ALA A 152 4.69 -10.24 -1.39
CA ALA A 152 5.71 -10.41 -0.37
C ALA A 152 7.08 -10.59 -1.05
N THR A 153 8.04 -9.75 -0.67
CA THR A 153 9.33 -9.60 -1.37
C THR A 153 10.51 -9.75 -0.42
N LEU A 154 11.64 -10.19 -0.94
CA LEU A 154 12.94 -10.19 -0.25
C LEU A 154 13.72 -8.90 -0.53
N ASP A 155 14.37 -8.37 0.51
CA ASP A 155 15.36 -7.31 0.41
C ASP A 155 16.75 -7.88 0.03
N PRO A 156 17.65 -7.07 -0.52
CA PRO A 156 17.49 -5.65 -0.88
C PRO A 156 16.91 -5.43 -2.28
N MET A 157 16.59 -6.46 -3.03
CA MET A 157 16.19 -6.38 -4.43
C MET A 157 14.68 -6.20 -4.66
N GLY A 158 13.85 -6.36 -3.63
CA GLY A 158 12.40 -6.40 -3.77
C GLY A 158 11.92 -7.60 -4.59
N LEU A 159 12.63 -8.75 -4.49
CA LEU A 159 12.30 -9.95 -5.25
C LEU A 159 10.99 -10.57 -4.74
N PRO A 160 9.94 -10.67 -5.56
CA PRO A 160 8.71 -11.32 -5.15
C PRO A 160 8.91 -12.81 -4.89
N LEU A 161 8.54 -13.26 -3.69
CA LEU A 161 8.48 -14.67 -3.31
C LEU A 161 7.06 -15.20 -3.34
N LEU A 162 6.10 -14.33 -3.03
CA LEU A 162 4.68 -14.67 -2.93
C LEU A 162 3.84 -13.54 -3.51
N GLY A 163 2.83 -13.92 -4.29
CA GLY A 163 1.76 -13.03 -4.73
C GLY A 163 0.41 -13.64 -4.38
N ALA A 164 -0.44 -12.91 -3.65
CA ALA A 164 -1.78 -13.33 -3.30
C ALA A 164 -2.82 -12.42 -3.93
N THR A 165 -3.75 -13.01 -4.69
CA THR A 165 -4.87 -12.31 -5.31
C THR A 165 -6.10 -12.44 -4.41
N LEU A 166 -6.59 -11.32 -3.89
CA LEU A 166 -7.51 -11.22 -2.76
C LEU A 166 -8.79 -10.46 -3.14
N PRO A 167 -9.94 -10.76 -2.50
CA PRO A 167 -11.19 -10.05 -2.76
C PRO A 167 -11.09 -8.54 -2.55
N GLY A 168 -11.72 -7.76 -3.44
CA GLY A 168 -11.63 -6.31 -3.47
C GLY A 168 -12.30 -5.57 -2.30
N ASN A 169 -13.23 -6.22 -1.59
CA ASN A 169 -14.04 -5.64 -0.50
C ASN A 169 -13.50 -5.89 0.91
N LYS A 170 -12.44 -6.68 1.06
CA LYS A 170 -11.86 -6.99 2.38
C LYS A 170 -10.76 -5.99 2.76
N THR A 171 -10.50 -5.87 4.04
CA THR A 171 -9.37 -5.09 4.56
C THR A 171 -8.09 -5.92 4.50
N ASP A 172 -6.93 -5.24 4.44
CA ASP A 172 -5.63 -5.93 4.32
C ASP A 172 -5.16 -6.55 5.65
N GLU A 173 -5.77 -6.18 6.78
CA GLU A 173 -5.30 -6.54 8.14
C GLU A 173 -5.19 -8.06 8.38
N SER A 174 -6.19 -8.81 7.88
CA SER A 174 -6.25 -10.26 8.03
C SER A 174 -5.26 -11.02 7.13
N ASP A 175 -4.68 -10.36 6.14
CA ASP A 175 -3.89 -11.02 5.10
C ASP A 175 -2.39 -11.07 5.46
N TYR A 176 -1.93 -10.21 6.40
CA TYR A 176 -0.50 -10.12 6.75
C TYR A 176 0.03 -11.33 7.52
N LEU A 177 -0.71 -11.87 8.49
CA LEU A 177 -0.28 -13.04 9.24
C LEU A 177 -0.20 -14.30 8.37
N PRO A 178 -1.19 -14.66 7.56
CA PRO A 178 -1.07 -15.76 6.59
C PRO A 178 0.12 -15.57 5.63
N THR A 179 0.36 -14.34 5.17
CA THR A 179 1.49 -14.02 4.29
C THR A 179 2.83 -14.23 5.01
N TRP A 180 2.97 -13.80 6.25
CA TRP A 180 4.16 -14.05 7.05
C TRP A 180 4.39 -15.55 7.27
N ARG A 181 3.35 -16.33 7.60
CA ARG A 181 3.43 -17.80 7.75
C ARG A 181 3.87 -18.47 6.45
N GLN A 182 3.41 -18.00 5.29
CA GLN A 182 3.87 -18.51 3.99
C GLN A 182 5.33 -18.13 3.72
N LEU A 183 5.75 -16.90 4.05
CA LEU A 183 7.15 -16.49 3.95
C LEU A 183 8.06 -17.37 4.81
N VAL A 184 7.66 -17.71 6.05
CA VAL A 184 8.40 -18.64 6.91
C VAL A 184 8.60 -19.99 6.22
N LYS A 185 7.58 -20.53 5.56
CA LYS A 185 7.69 -21.80 4.82
C LYS A 185 8.62 -21.68 3.62
N ILE A 186 8.56 -20.56 2.88
CA ILE A 186 9.39 -20.33 1.68
C ILE A 186 10.85 -20.10 2.07
N ILE A 187 11.11 -19.25 3.06
CA ILE A 187 12.44 -18.89 3.53
C ILE A 187 13.08 -20.04 4.30
N GLY A 188 12.28 -20.82 5.04
CA GLY A 188 12.72 -21.98 5.81
C GLY A 188 13.14 -21.68 7.25
N HIS A 189 13.05 -20.43 7.69
CA HIS A 189 13.31 -20.00 9.07
C HIS A 189 12.45 -18.79 9.44
N LYS A 190 12.44 -18.42 10.73
CA LYS A 190 11.67 -17.29 11.27
C LYS A 190 12.55 -16.07 11.60
N ASP A 191 13.85 -16.24 11.53
CA ASP A 191 14.84 -15.20 11.85
C ASP A 191 15.04 -14.25 10.67
N PHE A 192 13.97 -13.57 10.29
CA PHE A 192 13.99 -12.44 9.35
C PHE A 192 13.13 -11.30 9.87
N LEU A 193 13.52 -10.07 9.55
CA LEU A 193 12.74 -8.89 9.86
C LEU A 193 11.57 -8.77 8.89
N PHE A 194 10.34 -8.88 9.41
CA PHE A 194 9.14 -8.66 8.61
C PHE A 194 8.69 -7.20 8.64
N LEU A 195 8.64 -6.57 7.48
CA LEU A 195 8.26 -5.18 7.27
C LEU A 195 6.95 -5.10 6.49
N ALA A 196 6.04 -4.23 6.89
CA ALA A 196 4.78 -4.00 6.19
C ALA A 196 4.21 -2.61 6.55
N ASP A 197 3.06 -2.26 5.96
CA ASP A 197 2.37 -1.01 6.26
C ASP A 197 1.69 -1.00 7.65
N SER A 198 1.07 0.13 8.00
CA SER A 198 0.42 0.29 9.31
C SER A 198 -0.78 -0.64 9.56
N LYS A 199 -1.36 -1.23 8.52
CA LYS A 199 -2.46 -2.19 8.67
C LYS A 199 -1.98 -3.54 9.20
N ALA A 200 -0.71 -3.89 8.98
CA ALA A 200 -0.08 -5.06 9.60
C ALA A 200 0.08 -4.91 11.12
N SER A 201 0.08 -3.69 11.64
CA SER A 201 0.40 -3.39 13.04
C SER A 201 -0.73 -3.67 14.04
N THR A 202 -1.74 -4.43 13.68
CA THR A 202 -2.79 -4.82 14.64
C THR A 202 -2.20 -5.58 15.82
N TRP A 203 -2.82 -5.47 16.98
CA TRP A 203 -2.39 -6.20 18.17
C TRP A 203 -2.32 -7.71 17.92
N ASN A 204 -3.31 -8.25 17.22
CA ASN A 204 -3.39 -9.67 16.90
C ASN A 204 -2.20 -10.14 16.03
N ASN A 205 -1.89 -9.43 14.96
CA ASN A 205 -0.76 -9.78 14.08
C ASN A 205 0.57 -9.73 14.83
N ARG A 206 0.82 -8.65 15.60
CA ARG A 206 2.07 -8.51 16.37
C ARG A 206 2.22 -9.58 17.44
N ALA A 207 1.14 -9.87 18.17
CA ALA A 207 1.14 -10.90 19.21
C ALA A 207 1.39 -12.30 18.62
N LEU A 208 0.72 -12.68 17.53
CA LEU A 208 0.88 -13.99 16.90
C LEU A 208 2.24 -14.14 16.24
N ILE A 209 2.74 -13.15 15.51
CA ILE A 209 4.09 -13.20 14.94
C ILE A 209 5.13 -13.35 16.04
N ASN A 210 5.01 -12.63 17.17
CA ASN A 210 5.92 -12.77 18.29
C ASN A 210 5.79 -14.14 18.97
N GLN A 211 4.57 -14.61 19.22
CA GLN A 211 4.33 -15.92 19.82
C GLN A 211 4.93 -17.06 19.00
N GLU A 212 4.84 -16.95 17.68
CA GLU A 212 5.41 -17.91 16.74
C GLU A 212 6.93 -17.74 16.54
N GLY A 213 7.57 -16.76 17.22
CA GLY A 213 9.01 -16.54 17.18
C GLY A 213 9.50 -15.70 16.02
N GLY A 214 8.62 -14.93 15.36
CA GLY A 214 8.97 -14.00 14.29
C GLY A 214 9.40 -12.63 14.80
N ILE A 215 10.06 -11.89 13.93
CA ILE A 215 10.56 -10.53 14.17
C ILE A 215 9.87 -9.56 13.21
N TYR A 216 9.37 -8.46 13.72
CA TYR A 216 8.67 -7.46 12.91
C TYR A 216 9.11 -6.03 13.22
N CYS A 217 8.87 -5.14 12.25
CA CYS A 217 8.88 -3.70 12.45
C CYS A 217 7.76 -3.06 11.59
N PHE A 218 6.75 -2.48 12.25
CA PHE A 218 5.58 -1.90 11.60
C PHE A 218 5.33 -0.47 12.04
N PRO A 219 4.94 0.46 11.14
CA PRO A 219 4.45 1.76 11.54
C PRO A 219 3.10 1.59 12.25
N LEU A 220 2.89 2.36 13.31
CA LEU A 220 1.64 2.38 14.05
C LEU A 220 0.69 3.44 13.47
N ALA A 221 -0.57 3.06 13.26
CA ALA A 221 -1.59 4.03 12.86
C ALA A 221 -1.78 5.09 13.95
N MET A 222 -1.86 6.36 13.58
CA MET A 222 -2.01 7.50 14.49
C MET A 222 -3.47 7.70 14.92
N SER A 223 -4.09 6.65 15.49
CA SER A 223 -5.41 6.68 16.11
C SER A 223 -5.28 6.82 17.63
N GLN A 224 -6.32 7.33 18.28
CA GLN A 224 -6.32 7.49 19.74
C GLN A 224 -6.01 6.15 20.45
N PRO A 225 -5.25 6.15 21.56
CA PRO A 225 -4.68 7.31 22.28
C PRO A 225 -3.28 7.76 21.80
N ARG A 226 -2.74 7.20 20.71
CA ARG A 226 -1.35 7.40 20.25
C ARG A 226 -0.94 8.87 20.01
N PRO A 227 -1.78 9.76 19.45
CA PRO A 227 -1.40 11.16 19.31
C PRO A 227 -1.09 11.85 20.64
N LYS A 228 -1.85 11.53 21.70
CA LYS A 228 -1.61 12.07 23.05
C LYS A 228 -0.32 11.53 23.68
N LEU A 229 -0.06 10.23 23.48
CA LEU A 229 1.18 9.60 23.93
C LEU A 229 2.38 10.18 23.18
N LEU A 230 2.27 10.36 21.88
CA LEU A 230 3.30 10.96 21.05
C LEU A 230 3.61 12.39 21.52
N LEU A 231 2.57 13.21 21.76
CA LEU A 231 2.77 14.57 22.25
C LEU A 231 3.53 14.57 23.58
N LYS A 232 3.14 13.71 24.52
CA LYS A 232 3.83 13.55 25.80
C LYS A 232 5.31 13.21 25.62
N TRP A 233 5.61 12.18 24.83
CA TRP A 233 6.96 11.70 24.62
C TRP A 233 7.84 12.66 23.82
N VAL A 234 7.28 13.41 22.88
CA VAL A 234 8.03 14.43 22.12
C VAL A 234 8.34 15.64 23.00
N THR A 235 7.44 15.97 23.96
CA THR A 235 7.67 17.06 24.91
C THR A 235 8.69 16.69 26.00
N ASP A 236 8.64 15.44 26.48
CA ASP A 236 9.50 14.89 27.51
C ASP A 236 9.97 13.48 27.11
N PRO A 237 11.04 13.38 26.30
CA PRO A 237 11.54 12.10 25.81
C PRO A 237 12.07 11.23 26.96
N PRO A 238 11.61 9.95 27.07
CA PRO A 238 12.05 9.05 28.15
C PRO A 238 13.49 8.54 27.98
N THR A 239 14.06 8.69 26.79
CA THR A 239 15.44 8.32 26.45
C THR A 239 16.11 9.41 25.63
N ALA A 240 17.42 9.34 25.48
CA ALA A 240 18.18 10.29 24.65
C ALA A 240 17.64 10.31 23.21
N VAL A 241 17.55 11.51 22.64
CA VAL A 241 17.19 11.70 21.23
C VAL A 241 18.45 11.56 20.39
N GLU A 242 18.40 10.67 19.41
CA GLU A 242 19.50 10.38 18.49
C GLU A 242 19.21 10.95 17.10
N GLU A 243 20.24 11.45 16.44
CA GLU A 243 20.17 11.84 15.03
C GLU A 243 20.19 10.60 14.13
N ILE A 244 19.45 10.65 13.03
CA ILE A 244 19.30 9.54 12.08
C ILE A 244 19.87 9.98 10.75
N TYR A 245 20.81 9.19 10.22
CA TYR A 245 21.47 9.41 8.94
C TYR A 245 20.99 8.39 7.91
N PHE A 246 21.13 8.75 6.62
CA PHE A 246 20.78 7.84 5.53
C PHE A 246 22.02 7.09 5.03
N ASN A 247 21.98 5.75 5.12
CA ASN A 247 23.09 4.89 4.74
C ASN A 247 23.31 4.75 3.21
N GLY A 248 22.63 5.52 2.40
CA GLY A 248 22.68 5.43 0.93
C GLY A 248 23.45 6.56 0.23
N SER A 249 24.06 7.48 0.99
CA SER A 249 24.94 8.53 0.47
C SER A 249 26.37 8.23 0.88
N ASP A 250 27.31 8.41 -0.05
CA ASP A 250 28.75 8.21 0.20
C ASP A 250 29.32 9.19 1.25
N GLU A 251 28.58 10.28 1.56
CA GLU A 251 28.84 11.20 2.64
C GLU A 251 27.55 11.59 3.39
N PRO A 252 27.35 11.19 4.64
CA PRO A 252 26.21 11.63 5.45
C PRO A 252 26.44 13.07 5.93
N GLU A 253 26.22 14.05 5.06
CA GLU A 253 26.46 15.47 5.38
C GLU A 253 25.45 16.05 6.39
N SER A 254 24.24 15.48 6.48
CA SER A 254 23.22 15.99 7.40
C SER A 254 22.24 14.91 7.84
N PRO A 255 21.75 14.98 9.10
CA PRO A 255 20.75 14.05 9.57
C PRO A 255 19.42 14.22 8.82
N ILE A 256 18.81 13.10 8.45
CA ILE A 256 17.50 13.07 7.77
C ILE A 256 16.34 13.17 8.76
N GLY A 257 16.63 13.02 10.03
CA GLY A 257 15.65 13.02 11.11
C GLY A 257 16.30 12.80 12.46
N GLN A 258 15.47 12.62 13.45
CA GLN A 258 15.87 12.28 14.81
C GLN A 258 14.86 11.32 15.42
N GLY A 259 15.23 10.64 16.49
CA GLY A 259 14.31 9.74 17.16
C GLY A 259 14.82 9.22 18.49
N PHE A 260 13.98 8.48 19.16
CA PHE A 260 14.27 7.81 20.43
C PHE A 260 13.39 6.58 20.60
N GLU A 261 13.67 5.77 21.59
CA GLU A 261 12.97 4.52 21.83
C GLU A 261 12.20 4.53 23.15
N VAL A 262 11.05 3.87 23.16
CA VAL A 262 10.25 3.63 24.35
C VAL A 262 10.01 2.13 24.47
N SER A 263 10.54 1.50 25.52
CA SER A 263 10.30 0.08 25.79
C SER A 263 8.96 -0.10 26.52
N LEU A 264 8.13 -0.98 25.97
CA LEU A 264 6.79 -1.25 26.50
C LEU A 264 6.58 -2.76 26.68
N GLY A 265 5.91 -3.12 27.77
CA GLY A 265 5.32 -4.46 27.90
C GLY A 265 3.97 -4.49 27.18
N SER A 266 3.82 -5.42 26.25
CA SER A 266 2.58 -5.62 25.50
C SER A 266 1.86 -6.88 25.99
N LEU A 267 0.53 -6.82 26.05
CA LEU A 267 -0.35 -7.91 26.46
C LEU A 267 -1.56 -7.96 25.56
N TRP A 268 -1.84 -9.14 24.99
CA TRP A 268 -2.98 -9.33 24.11
C TRP A 268 -3.61 -10.70 24.30
N TYR A 269 -4.95 -10.77 24.25
CA TYR A 269 -5.67 -12.02 24.26
C TYR A 269 -5.79 -12.59 22.84
N LEU A 270 -5.16 -13.73 22.62
CA LEU A 270 -5.16 -14.43 21.35
C LEU A 270 -6.38 -15.35 21.25
N LYS A 271 -7.32 -15.02 20.37
CA LYS A 271 -8.54 -15.79 20.16
C LYS A 271 -8.28 -17.17 19.53
N GLU A 272 -7.22 -17.31 18.73
CA GLU A 272 -6.90 -18.58 18.06
C GLU A 272 -6.63 -19.73 19.06
N ASN A 273 -5.93 -19.44 20.15
CA ASN A 273 -5.56 -20.42 21.18
C ASN A 273 -6.11 -20.11 22.56
N GLN A 274 -7.02 -19.12 22.67
CA GLN A 274 -7.71 -18.71 23.91
C GLN A 274 -6.75 -18.39 25.08
N GLN A 275 -5.61 -17.76 24.78
CA GLN A 275 -4.57 -17.45 25.75
C GLN A 275 -4.15 -15.99 25.73
N TRP A 276 -3.75 -15.48 26.91
CA TRP A 276 -3.07 -14.20 27.02
C TRP A 276 -1.60 -14.37 26.64
N HIS A 277 -1.14 -13.54 25.69
CA HIS A 277 0.26 -13.48 25.31
C HIS A 277 0.87 -12.17 25.76
N ARG A 278 2.00 -12.23 26.46
CA ARG A 278 2.79 -11.09 26.90
C ARG A 278 4.13 -11.10 26.20
N TRP A 279 4.55 -9.93 25.69
CA TRP A 279 5.87 -9.78 25.10
C TRP A 279 6.38 -8.35 25.31
N SER A 280 7.70 -8.14 25.09
CA SER A 280 8.33 -6.84 25.10
C SER A 280 8.33 -6.25 23.70
N GLU A 281 7.95 -4.98 23.59
CA GLU A 281 8.02 -4.20 22.36
C GLU A 281 8.86 -2.96 22.58
N ARG A 282 9.57 -2.54 21.57
CA ARG A 282 10.19 -1.23 21.46
C ARG A 282 9.34 -0.40 20.51
N TRP A 283 8.91 0.75 20.97
CA TRP A 283 8.25 1.74 20.12
C TRP A 283 9.28 2.79 19.73
N LEU A 284 9.55 2.86 18.44
CA LEU A 284 10.49 3.80 17.86
C LEU A 284 9.73 5.08 17.53
N VAL A 285 10.10 6.16 18.16
CA VAL A 285 9.49 7.50 17.99
C VAL A 285 10.42 8.29 17.08
N VAL A 286 10.01 8.51 15.82
CA VAL A 286 10.89 9.01 14.76
C VAL A 286 10.32 10.26 14.13
N CYS A 287 11.09 11.33 14.06
CA CYS A 287 10.82 12.54 13.31
C CYS A 287 11.58 12.53 11.98
N SER A 288 10.89 12.62 10.87
CA SER A 288 11.50 12.88 9.56
C SER A 288 11.45 14.38 9.26
N TYR A 289 12.59 15.04 9.08
CA TYR A 289 12.67 16.48 8.82
C TYR A 289 11.95 16.89 7.53
N ALA A 290 12.08 16.10 6.48
CA ALA A 290 11.35 16.36 5.23
C ALA A 290 9.82 16.23 5.38
N LEU A 291 9.35 15.28 6.21
CA LEU A 291 7.93 15.15 6.52
C LEU A 291 7.45 16.29 7.41
N GLN A 292 8.24 16.68 8.41
CA GLN A 292 7.96 17.80 9.30
C GLN A 292 7.73 19.09 8.51
N GLN A 293 8.67 19.45 7.66
CA GLN A 293 8.55 20.64 6.82
C GLN A 293 7.29 20.62 5.94
N ARG A 294 6.99 19.46 5.31
CA ARG A 294 5.78 19.32 4.50
C ARG A 294 4.50 19.47 5.32
N GLN A 295 4.47 18.90 6.53
CA GLN A 295 3.30 18.98 7.41
C GLN A 295 3.09 20.39 7.96
N LEU A 296 4.15 21.09 8.35
CA LEU A 296 4.11 22.47 8.80
C LEU A 296 3.61 23.41 7.68
N LYS A 297 4.17 23.28 6.48
CA LYS A 297 3.71 24.03 5.29
C LYS A 297 2.25 23.74 4.97
N SER A 298 1.84 22.48 5.05
CA SER A 298 0.46 22.06 4.84
C SER A 298 -0.50 22.63 5.89
N LEU A 299 -0.11 22.64 7.16
CA LEU A 299 -0.91 23.21 8.25
C LEU A 299 -1.14 24.71 8.02
N SER A 300 -0.07 25.47 7.77
CA SER A 300 -0.15 26.91 7.47
C SER A 300 -1.08 27.18 6.27
N ALA A 301 -0.93 26.43 5.18
CA ALA A 301 -1.78 26.58 4.00
C ALA A 301 -3.26 26.25 4.29
N ARG A 302 -3.55 25.25 5.13
CA ARG A 302 -4.91 24.89 5.52
C ARG A 302 -5.56 25.96 6.41
N LEU A 303 -4.83 26.50 7.36
CA LEU A 303 -5.28 27.60 8.21
C LEU A 303 -5.64 28.81 7.35
N ASN A 304 -4.73 29.28 6.50
CA ASN A 304 -4.97 30.41 5.62
C ASN A 304 -6.18 30.21 4.68
N LYS A 305 -6.34 29.01 4.10
CA LYS A 305 -7.50 28.68 3.25
C LYS A 305 -8.82 28.65 4.03
N ALA A 306 -8.80 28.19 5.27
CA ALA A 306 -9.97 28.17 6.13
C ALA A 306 -10.39 29.62 6.49
N GLU A 307 -9.45 30.47 6.89
CA GLU A 307 -9.68 31.87 7.20
C GLU A 307 -10.28 32.61 6.00
N LEU A 308 -9.68 32.49 4.81
CA LEU A 308 -10.23 33.06 3.58
C LEU A 308 -11.66 32.56 3.27
N ALA A 309 -11.97 31.31 3.58
CA ALA A 309 -13.32 30.77 3.37
C ALA A 309 -14.32 31.31 4.40
N LEU A 310 -13.89 31.51 5.66
CA LEU A 310 -14.68 32.14 6.72
C LEU A 310 -14.95 33.63 6.39
N GLU A 311 -13.94 34.38 5.93
CA GLU A 311 -14.10 35.76 5.50
C GLU A 311 -15.15 35.91 4.38
N LYS A 312 -15.08 35.06 3.35
CA LYS A 312 -16.11 35.02 2.28
C LYS A 312 -17.50 34.67 2.80
N LEU A 313 -17.60 33.89 3.89
CA LEU A 313 -18.86 33.57 4.50
C LEU A 313 -19.45 34.78 5.27
N ILE A 314 -18.60 35.54 5.96
CA ILE A 314 -18.96 36.75 6.70
C ILE A 314 -19.51 37.84 5.74
N GLN A 315 -18.90 38.02 4.57
CA GLN A 315 -19.32 39.00 3.58
C GLN A 315 -20.76 38.79 3.07
N LYS A 316 -21.34 37.60 3.20
CA LYS A 316 -22.69 37.26 2.74
C LYS A 316 -23.80 37.64 3.71
N THR A 317 -23.50 38.35 4.83
CA THR A 317 -24.44 38.76 5.88
C THR A 317 -25.51 37.71 6.21
N PRO A 318 -25.12 36.63 6.91
CA PRO A 318 -26.05 35.53 7.19
C PRO A 318 -27.19 35.98 8.11
N GLN A 319 -28.40 35.51 7.78
CA GLN A 319 -29.64 35.85 8.52
C GLN A 319 -30.11 34.72 9.45
N ASP A 320 -29.51 33.52 9.34
CA ASP A 320 -29.84 32.32 10.11
C ASP A 320 -28.60 31.78 10.81
N GLU A 321 -28.71 31.64 12.14
CA GLU A 321 -27.62 31.20 13.01
C GLU A 321 -27.27 29.72 12.77
N VAL A 322 -28.27 28.85 12.65
CA VAL A 322 -28.08 27.42 12.49
C VAL A 322 -27.39 27.11 11.16
N ILE A 323 -27.83 27.80 10.11
CA ILE A 323 -27.23 27.68 8.78
C ILE A 323 -25.77 28.19 8.79
N LEU A 324 -25.53 29.31 9.49
CA LEU A 324 -24.18 29.86 9.64
C LEU A 324 -23.26 28.89 10.36
N GLN A 325 -23.70 28.38 11.52
CA GLN A 325 -22.96 27.41 12.33
C GLN A 325 -22.60 26.17 11.50
N SER A 326 -23.56 25.57 10.81
CA SER A 326 -23.34 24.41 9.96
C SER A 326 -22.32 24.66 8.84
N LYS A 327 -22.36 25.84 8.21
CA LYS A 327 -21.37 26.22 7.17
C LYS A 327 -19.97 26.41 7.77
N VAL A 328 -19.85 27.04 8.93
CA VAL A 328 -18.59 27.22 9.65
C VAL A 328 -17.97 25.86 9.96
N GLU A 329 -18.74 24.95 10.58
CA GLU A 329 -18.28 23.60 10.90
C GLU A 329 -17.84 22.82 9.64
N SER A 330 -18.60 22.94 8.55
CA SER A 330 -18.25 22.34 7.26
C SER A 330 -16.93 22.87 6.71
N ILE A 331 -16.67 24.18 6.81
CA ILE A 331 -15.39 24.80 6.39
C ILE A 331 -14.24 24.27 7.25
N LEU A 332 -14.39 24.33 8.58
CA LEU A 332 -13.33 23.89 9.49
C LEU A 332 -13.01 22.40 9.32
N LYS A 333 -14.04 21.56 9.16
CA LYS A 333 -13.90 20.12 8.88
C LYS A 333 -13.25 19.87 7.53
N ARG A 334 -13.66 20.58 6.47
CA ARG A 334 -13.08 20.47 5.13
C ARG A 334 -11.58 20.74 5.12
N TYR A 335 -11.13 21.76 5.84
CA TYR A 335 -9.72 22.10 5.94
C TYR A 335 -9.00 21.40 7.09
N ARG A 336 -9.71 20.59 7.91
CA ARG A 336 -9.17 19.84 9.06
C ARG A 336 -8.44 20.74 10.07
N VAL A 337 -9.11 21.83 10.48
CA VAL A 337 -8.59 22.83 11.41
C VAL A 337 -9.61 23.18 12.52
N SER A 338 -10.52 22.27 12.85
CA SER A 338 -11.62 22.50 13.81
C SER A 338 -11.13 22.81 15.22
N GLU A 339 -9.96 22.32 15.62
CA GLU A 339 -9.38 22.61 16.93
C GLU A 339 -8.44 23.83 16.92
N GLN A 340 -7.94 24.19 15.73
CA GLN A 340 -6.93 25.24 15.54
C GLN A 340 -7.53 26.62 15.29
N ILE A 341 -8.82 26.68 14.95
CA ILE A 341 -9.57 27.94 14.77
C ILE A 341 -10.79 27.91 15.66
N LEU A 342 -10.82 28.84 16.62
CA LEU A 342 -11.97 29.09 17.48
C LEU A 342 -12.92 30.03 16.76
N THR A 343 -14.22 29.74 16.83
CA THR A 343 -15.25 30.56 16.21
C THR A 343 -16.36 30.90 17.19
N SER A 344 -16.89 32.10 17.14
CA SER A 344 -18.08 32.52 17.85
C SER A 344 -19.04 33.28 16.93
N ILE A 345 -20.32 33.07 17.13
CA ILE A 345 -21.36 33.76 16.36
C ILE A 345 -22.04 34.78 17.27
N GLU A 346 -21.99 36.03 16.85
CA GLU A 346 -22.61 37.15 17.55
C GLU A 346 -23.88 37.59 16.83
N LYS A 347 -24.97 37.73 17.57
CA LYS A 347 -26.25 38.21 17.06
C LYS A 347 -26.30 39.71 17.09
N LYS A 348 -26.53 40.36 15.90
CA LYS A 348 -26.72 41.79 15.76
C LYS A 348 -28.17 42.07 15.42
N ILE A 349 -28.78 42.95 16.20
CA ILE A 349 -30.15 43.40 15.96
C ILE A 349 -30.08 44.85 15.45
N SER A 350 -30.64 45.07 14.28
CA SER A 350 -30.80 46.40 13.71
C SER A 350 -32.28 46.65 13.39
N TYR A 351 -32.65 47.91 13.29
CA TYR A 351 -34.00 48.32 12.95
C TYR A 351 -33.98 49.11 11.66
N GLN A 352 -34.60 48.56 10.64
CA GLN A 352 -34.71 49.25 9.35
C GLN A 352 -36.08 49.95 9.23
N LYS A 353 -36.05 51.20 8.85
CA LYS A 353 -37.27 51.99 8.57
C LYS A 353 -37.82 51.62 7.20
N VAL A 354 -38.96 50.93 7.16
CA VAL A 354 -39.60 50.54 5.90
C VAL A 354 -40.83 51.43 5.68
N TYR A 355 -40.90 52.14 4.58
CA TYR A 355 -42.01 53.00 4.23
C TYR A 355 -43.17 52.19 3.62
N GLN A 356 -44.41 52.57 3.93
CA GLN A 356 -45.60 51.89 3.41
C GLN A 356 -46.02 52.49 2.07
N GLY A 357 -46.32 51.63 1.07
CA GLY A 357 -46.73 51.98 -0.30
C GLY A 357 -45.63 52.26 -1.29
N ALA A 358 -45.94 52.37 -2.60
CA ALA A 358 -44.99 52.59 -3.70
C ALA A 358 -44.49 54.06 -3.76
N GLY A 359 -43.18 54.26 -3.99
CA GLY A 359 -42.54 55.58 -4.17
C GLY A 359 -41.38 55.87 -3.18
N ARG A 360 -40.60 56.94 -3.41
CA ARG A 360 -39.48 57.34 -2.54
C ARG A 360 -39.96 57.77 -1.16
N GLY A 361 -39.22 57.42 -0.10
CA GLY A 361 -39.47 57.83 1.28
C GLY A 361 -39.36 59.37 1.46
N GLY A 362 -40.25 59.94 2.28
CA GLY A 362 -40.24 61.36 2.67
C GLY A 362 -40.56 61.48 4.19
N GLU A 363 -40.28 62.65 4.75
CA GLU A 363 -40.39 62.90 6.20
C GLU A 363 -41.78 62.61 6.80
N ASN A 364 -42.86 62.89 6.05
CA ASN A 364 -44.26 62.73 6.48
C ASN A 364 -44.88 61.38 6.06
N ARG A 365 -44.12 60.40 5.63
CA ARG A 365 -44.67 59.14 5.14
C ARG A 365 -44.78 58.10 6.26
N ALA A 366 -45.89 57.41 6.31
CA ALA A 366 -46.07 56.30 7.27
C ALA A 366 -44.99 55.25 7.05
N SER A 367 -44.29 54.95 8.10
CA SER A 367 -43.19 53.97 8.14
C SER A 367 -43.29 53.09 9.35
N ARG A 368 -42.86 51.87 9.21
CA ARG A 368 -42.69 50.92 10.36
C ARG A 368 -41.22 50.58 10.55
N ARG A 369 -40.80 50.40 11.80
CA ARG A 369 -39.50 49.87 12.09
C ARG A 369 -39.60 48.33 12.02
N VAL A 370 -38.85 47.74 11.08
CA VAL A 370 -38.77 46.29 10.96
C VAL A 370 -37.46 45.86 11.62
N ARG A 371 -37.56 44.94 12.56
CA ARG A 371 -36.44 44.37 13.23
C ARG A 371 -35.72 43.41 12.26
N GLN A 372 -34.47 43.69 11.99
CA GLN A 372 -33.60 42.87 11.17
C GLN A 372 -32.55 42.21 12.10
N THR A 373 -32.54 40.90 12.12
CA THR A 373 -31.52 40.15 12.83
C THR A 373 -30.47 39.66 11.85
N THR A 374 -29.25 40.01 12.11
CA THR A 374 -28.08 39.52 11.36
C THR A 374 -27.10 38.89 12.29
N PHE A 375 -26.28 37.97 11.80
CA PHE A 375 -25.27 37.27 12.59
C PHE A 375 -23.90 37.64 12.04
N SER A 376 -22.96 37.94 12.94
CA SER A 376 -21.55 38.11 12.59
C SER A 376 -20.75 36.95 13.16
N LEU A 377 -19.76 36.51 12.39
CA LEU A 377 -18.83 35.47 12.77
C LEU A 377 -17.52 36.14 13.21
N VAL A 378 -17.05 35.79 14.40
CA VAL A 378 -15.72 36.12 14.90
C VAL A 378 -14.92 34.83 14.93
N TYR A 379 -13.67 34.88 14.46
CA TYR A 379 -12.79 33.74 14.53
C TYR A 379 -11.38 34.17 14.94
N GLN A 380 -10.65 33.27 15.57
CA GLN A 380 -9.25 33.47 15.96
C GLN A 380 -8.48 32.16 15.93
N ARG A 381 -7.19 32.23 15.70
CA ARG A 381 -6.29 31.07 15.81
C ARG A 381 -6.10 30.65 17.26
N CYS A 382 -6.29 29.38 17.56
CA CYS A 382 -5.97 28.79 18.84
C CYS A 382 -4.47 28.43 18.86
N GLN A 383 -3.63 29.36 19.29
CA GLN A 383 -2.18 29.18 19.30
C GLN A 383 -1.73 27.92 20.06
N PRO A 384 -2.28 27.56 21.25
CA PRO A 384 -1.93 26.33 21.95
C PRO A 384 -2.15 25.08 21.09
N LYS A 385 -3.31 24.97 20.40
CA LYS A 385 -3.63 23.82 19.55
C LYS A 385 -2.79 23.78 18.27
N ILE A 386 -2.40 24.92 17.76
CA ILE A 386 -1.46 25.01 16.63
C ILE A 386 -0.07 24.53 17.08
N ALA A 387 0.42 24.98 18.23
CA ALA A 387 1.70 24.58 18.78
C ALA A 387 1.74 23.07 19.08
N GLU A 388 0.68 22.48 19.67
CA GLU A 388 0.57 21.03 19.86
C GLU A 388 0.69 20.26 18.53
N GLN A 389 0.03 20.73 17.47
CA GLN A 389 0.10 20.09 16.17
C GLN A 389 1.45 20.28 15.48
N GLN A 390 2.09 21.41 15.69
CA GLN A 390 3.45 21.69 15.18
C GLN A 390 4.51 20.82 15.87
N SER A 391 4.40 20.62 17.19
CA SER A 391 5.37 19.82 17.95
C SER A 391 5.39 18.35 17.53
N ILE A 392 4.23 17.77 17.14
CA ILE A 392 4.14 16.39 16.64
C ILE A 392 4.32 16.28 15.11
N ALA A 393 4.52 17.39 14.40
CA ALA A 393 4.73 17.36 12.96
C ALA A 393 6.02 16.60 12.61
N GLY A 394 5.94 15.72 11.61
CA GLY A 394 7.04 14.87 11.19
C GLY A 394 7.23 13.60 12.00
N TRP A 395 6.67 13.53 13.19
CA TRP A 395 6.81 12.38 14.08
C TRP A 395 5.91 11.21 13.70
N ARG A 396 6.44 10.01 13.81
CA ARG A 396 5.75 8.73 13.59
C ARG A 396 6.17 7.71 14.64
N LEU A 397 5.30 6.73 14.87
CA LEU A 397 5.55 5.60 15.75
C LEU A 397 5.72 4.34 14.95
N TYR A 398 6.72 3.55 15.31
CA TYR A 398 6.89 2.18 14.83
C TYR A 398 6.92 1.25 16.03
N ALA A 399 6.43 0.02 15.87
CA ALA A 399 6.55 -1.03 16.88
C ALA A 399 7.42 -2.16 16.33
N THR A 400 8.34 -2.62 17.16
CA THR A 400 9.20 -3.78 16.86
C THR A 400 9.41 -4.63 18.10
N ASN A 401 9.50 -5.95 17.93
CA ASN A 401 9.94 -6.88 18.97
C ASN A 401 11.42 -7.28 18.81
N ALA A 402 12.12 -6.72 17.82
CA ALA A 402 13.56 -6.93 17.66
C ALA A 402 14.35 -6.30 18.80
N GLN A 403 15.42 -6.97 19.25
CA GLN A 403 16.36 -6.40 20.21
C GLN A 403 17.18 -5.26 19.54
N PRO A 404 17.68 -4.26 20.31
CA PRO A 404 18.50 -3.18 19.75
C PRO A 404 19.74 -3.67 18.99
N SER A 405 20.36 -4.75 19.44
CA SER A 405 21.50 -5.39 18.77
C SER A 405 21.15 -5.98 17.39
N ARG A 406 19.89 -6.34 17.16
CA ARG A 406 19.40 -6.89 15.88
C ARG A 406 18.88 -5.81 14.94
N LEU A 407 18.31 -4.75 15.50
CA LEU A 407 17.70 -3.66 14.75
C LEU A 407 17.84 -2.36 15.54
N SER A 408 18.83 -1.53 15.22
CA SER A 408 18.97 -0.21 15.80
C SER A 408 17.86 0.73 15.30
N LEU A 409 17.67 1.87 15.98
CA LEU A 409 16.72 2.90 15.57
C LEU A 409 16.99 3.35 14.11
N GLU A 410 18.24 3.64 13.79
CA GLU A 410 18.66 4.06 12.46
C GLU A 410 18.40 2.97 11.40
N GLN A 411 18.77 1.72 11.69
CA GLN A 411 18.51 0.58 10.80
C GLN A 411 17.02 0.38 10.54
N ALA A 412 16.17 0.56 11.55
CA ALA A 412 14.72 0.44 11.41
C ALA A 412 14.18 1.52 10.45
N VAL A 413 14.61 2.77 10.62
CA VAL A 413 14.20 3.89 9.76
C VAL A 413 14.68 3.69 8.33
N ASN A 414 15.95 3.34 8.14
CA ASN A 414 16.52 3.06 6.83
C ASN A 414 15.81 1.89 6.15
N SER A 415 15.56 0.78 6.87
CA SER A 415 14.79 -0.34 6.35
C SER A 415 13.38 0.04 5.94
N TYR A 416 12.69 0.91 6.69
CA TYR A 416 11.35 1.36 6.30
C TYR A 416 11.36 2.34 5.10
N ARG A 417 12.39 3.15 4.93
CA ARG A 417 12.52 4.03 3.75
C ARG A 417 12.65 3.27 2.44
N GLU A 418 13.13 2.04 2.46
CA GLU A 418 13.21 1.15 1.30
C GLU A 418 11.87 0.54 0.89
N GLN A 419 10.74 0.97 1.46
CA GLN A 419 9.39 0.50 1.12
C GLN A 419 9.00 0.74 -0.36
N TRP A 420 9.73 1.56 -1.10
CA TRP A 420 9.58 1.72 -2.55
C TRP A 420 9.82 0.44 -3.35
N GLN A 421 10.49 -0.57 -2.78
CA GLN A 421 10.82 -1.82 -3.46
C GLN A 421 9.57 -2.61 -3.88
N PRO A 422 8.60 -2.96 -2.99
CA PRO A 422 7.35 -3.57 -3.43
C PRO A 422 6.51 -2.64 -4.31
N GLU A 423 6.54 -1.32 -4.08
CA GLU A 423 5.86 -0.33 -4.93
C GLU A 423 6.37 -0.39 -6.38
N ARG A 424 7.67 -0.61 -6.59
CA ARG A 424 8.26 -0.83 -7.93
C ARG A 424 7.70 -2.09 -8.60
N GLY A 425 7.48 -3.16 -7.84
CA GLY A 425 6.82 -4.37 -8.32
C GLY A 425 5.40 -4.08 -8.80
N PHE A 426 4.62 -3.36 -8.01
CA PHE A 426 3.26 -2.95 -8.38
C PHE A 426 3.23 -2.01 -9.58
N HIS A 427 4.21 -1.09 -9.69
CA HIS A 427 4.32 -0.22 -10.85
C HIS A 427 4.52 -1.04 -12.15
N ARG A 428 5.38 -2.07 -12.10
CA ARG A 428 5.61 -2.98 -13.25
C ARG A 428 4.34 -3.73 -13.65
N LEU A 429 3.50 -4.14 -12.68
CA LEU A 429 2.24 -4.82 -12.91
C LEU A 429 1.10 -3.89 -13.37
N LYS A 430 1.10 -2.62 -12.96
CA LYS A 430 0.02 -1.67 -13.30
C LYS A 430 0.28 -0.88 -14.59
N ARG A 431 1.50 -0.42 -14.79
CA ARG A 431 1.86 0.55 -15.84
C ARG A 431 3.16 0.23 -16.56
N GLY A 432 3.86 -0.82 -16.14
CA GLY A 432 5.16 -1.21 -16.66
C GLY A 432 5.08 -2.31 -17.71
N ARG A 433 6.19 -3.05 -17.84
CA ARG A 433 6.36 -4.10 -18.85
C ARG A 433 5.66 -5.43 -18.55
N LEU A 434 4.96 -5.56 -17.44
CA LEU A 434 4.16 -6.73 -17.08
C LEU A 434 2.72 -6.32 -16.81
N PRO A 435 2.01 -5.68 -17.75
CA PRO A 435 0.72 -5.08 -17.48
C PRO A 435 -0.31 -6.16 -17.11
N ALA A 436 -0.84 -6.09 -15.89
CA ALA A 436 -1.98 -6.89 -15.46
C ALA A 436 -3.31 -6.29 -15.90
N LEU A 437 -3.31 -5.08 -16.40
CA LEU A 437 -4.48 -4.36 -16.90
C LEU A 437 -4.31 -3.98 -18.38
N PRO A 438 -5.40 -3.94 -19.17
CA PRO A 438 -6.77 -4.32 -18.79
C PRO A 438 -6.94 -5.84 -18.67
N ILE A 439 -7.76 -6.29 -17.71
CA ILE A 439 -8.12 -7.71 -17.60
C ILE A 439 -9.32 -8.00 -18.50
N TYR A 440 -9.18 -8.99 -19.37
CA TYR A 440 -10.22 -9.42 -20.32
C TYR A 440 -11.04 -10.62 -19.81
N PHE A 441 -10.57 -11.29 -18.75
CA PHE A 441 -11.21 -12.48 -18.22
C PHE A 441 -12.33 -12.11 -17.23
N GLN A 442 -13.48 -12.73 -17.38
CA GLN A 442 -14.58 -12.67 -16.42
C GLN A 442 -14.48 -13.77 -15.36
N ASP A 443 -13.72 -14.82 -15.64
CA ASP A 443 -13.51 -15.96 -14.75
C ASP A 443 -12.45 -15.60 -13.69
N GLU A 444 -12.80 -15.76 -12.42
CA GLU A 444 -11.95 -15.41 -11.29
C GLU A 444 -10.76 -16.35 -11.13
N GLU A 445 -10.91 -17.63 -11.50
CA GLU A 445 -9.81 -18.59 -11.46
C GLU A 445 -8.76 -18.21 -12.51
N ARG A 446 -9.19 -17.78 -13.71
CA ARG A 446 -8.27 -17.28 -14.75
C ARG A 446 -7.55 -16.02 -14.31
N ILE A 447 -8.22 -15.12 -13.60
CA ILE A 447 -7.58 -13.93 -13.04
C ILE A 447 -6.51 -14.34 -12.02
N ARG A 448 -6.81 -15.26 -11.10
CA ARG A 448 -5.84 -15.77 -10.11
C ARG A 448 -4.67 -16.47 -10.78
N GLY A 449 -4.92 -17.29 -11.81
CA GLY A 449 -3.88 -17.96 -12.58
C GLY A 449 -2.97 -16.98 -13.32
N LEU A 450 -3.55 -15.98 -13.99
CA LEU A 450 -2.79 -14.90 -14.62
C LEU A 450 -1.90 -14.17 -13.61
N MET A 451 -2.46 -13.78 -12.46
CA MET A 451 -1.71 -13.03 -11.45
C MET A 451 -0.56 -13.84 -10.83
N LEU A 452 -0.71 -15.17 -10.69
CA LEU A 452 0.42 -16.01 -10.30
C LEU A 452 1.52 -16.00 -11.37
N LEU A 453 1.18 -16.19 -12.65
CA LEU A 453 2.16 -16.19 -13.73
C LEU A 453 2.82 -14.81 -13.87
N LEU A 454 2.09 -13.72 -13.75
CA LEU A 454 2.66 -12.36 -13.74
C LEU A 454 3.57 -12.13 -12.52
N THR A 455 3.27 -12.71 -11.37
CA THR A 455 4.17 -12.66 -10.20
C THR A 455 5.45 -13.43 -10.47
N ILE A 456 5.38 -14.60 -11.11
CA ILE A 456 6.57 -15.36 -11.56
C ILE A 456 7.38 -14.56 -12.58
N ALA A 457 6.73 -13.91 -13.56
CA ALA A 457 7.39 -13.02 -14.50
C ALA A 457 8.10 -11.86 -13.80
N LEU A 458 7.45 -11.26 -12.80
CA LEU A 458 8.05 -10.19 -11.99
C LEU A 458 9.28 -10.69 -11.20
N THR A 459 9.20 -11.91 -10.67
CA THR A 459 10.33 -12.58 -10.01
C THR A 459 11.50 -12.76 -10.99
N LEU A 460 11.23 -13.23 -12.21
CA LEU A 460 12.26 -13.37 -13.26
C LEU A 460 12.93 -12.03 -13.60
N PHE A 461 12.17 -10.98 -13.82
CA PHE A 461 12.72 -9.65 -14.10
C PHE A 461 13.59 -9.13 -12.96
N THR A 462 13.10 -9.26 -11.74
CA THR A 462 13.85 -8.79 -10.57
C THR A 462 15.10 -9.60 -10.33
N LEU A 463 15.05 -10.91 -10.57
CA LEU A 463 16.19 -11.80 -10.45
C LEU A 463 17.25 -11.51 -11.51
N MET A 464 16.87 -11.30 -12.76
CA MET A 464 17.80 -10.91 -13.82
C MET A 464 18.51 -9.61 -13.46
N GLU A 465 17.78 -8.61 -13.01
CA GLU A 465 18.34 -7.34 -12.56
C GLU A 465 19.31 -7.53 -11.38
N PHE A 466 18.95 -8.35 -10.40
CA PHE A 466 19.81 -8.67 -9.27
C PHE A 466 21.11 -9.35 -9.69
N VAL A 467 21.04 -10.36 -10.56
CA VAL A 467 22.24 -11.08 -11.05
C VAL A 467 23.15 -10.14 -11.82
N VAL A 468 22.61 -9.32 -12.71
CA VAL A 468 23.40 -8.35 -13.47
C VAL A 468 24.07 -7.36 -12.54
N ARG A 469 23.34 -6.75 -11.59
CA ARG A 469 23.92 -5.81 -10.62
C ARG A 469 25.02 -6.44 -9.79
N ARG A 470 24.80 -7.67 -9.30
CA ARG A 470 25.80 -8.41 -8.52
C ARG A 470 27.08 -8.63 -9.32
N GLN A 471 26.97 -9.04 -10.58
CA GLN A 471 28.13 -9.24 -11.45
C GLN A 471 28.86 -7.93 -11.76
N LEU A 472 28.14 -6.85 -12.02
CA LEU A 472 28.74 -5.53 -12.22
C LEU A 472 29.51 -5.04 -10.98
N THR A 473 28.96 -5.26 -9.79
CA THR A 473 29.62 -4.91 -8.53
C THR A 473 30.91 -5.73 -8.36
N VAL A 474 30.84 -7.05 -8.59
CA VAL A 474 32.03 -7.92 -8.52
C VAL A 474 33.10 -7.51 -9.55
N ALA A 475 32.69 -7.13 -10.76
CA ALA A 475 33.59 -6.68 -11.82
C ALA A 475 34.05 -5.22 -11.65
N GLN A 476 33.56 -4.50 -10.62
CA GLN A 476 33.78 -3.05 -10.44
C GLN A 476 33.43 -2.22 -11.68
N GLN A 477 32.36 -2.61 -12.38
CA GLN A 477 31.88 -1.96 -13.60
C GLN A 477 30.52 -1.31 -13.37
N SER A 478 30.24 -0.27 -14.13
CA SER A 478 28.94 0.37 -14.22
C SER A 478 28.40 0.30 -15.64
N LEU A 479 27.07 0.21 -15.79
CA LEU A 479 26.43 0.36 -17.11
C LEU A 479 26.37 1.85 -17.43
N SER A 480 27.29 2.34 -18.24
CA SER A 480 27.27 3.69 -18.79
C SER A 480 26.60 3.71 -20.16
N GLY A 481 25.90 4.79 -20.50
CA GLY A 481 25.34 5.02 -21.83
C GLY A 481 24.00 4.34 -22.13
N LEU A 482 23.34 3.71 -21.15
CA LEU A 482 22.00 3.15 -21.33
C LEU A 482 20.88 4.20 -21.24
N TYR A 483 21.17 5.34 -20.67
CA TYR A 483 20.31 6.51 -20.65
C TYR A 483 21.15 7.73 -21.03
N SER A 484 20.77 8.44 -22.08
CA SER A 484 21.21 9.82 -22.27
C SER A 484 20.69 10.62 -21.08
N GLY A 485 21.60 11.15 -20.27
CA GLY A 485 21.33 11.95 -19.07
C GLY A 485 20.48 13.17 -19.32
#